data_05caf3ea0b6c9f027d8bc40c61d24ec1
#
_entry.id   05caf3ea0b6c9f027d8bc40c61d24ec1
#
_cell.length_a   1.000
_cell.length_b   1.000
_cell.length_c   1.000
_cell.angle_alpha   90.00
_cell.angle_beta   90.00
_cell.angle_gamma   90.00
#
_symmetry.space_group_name_H-M   'P 1'
#
loop_
_entity.id
_entity.type
_entity.pdbx_description
1 polymer ?
#
loop_
_entity_poly.entity_id
_entity_poly.type
_entity_poly.pdbx_seq_one_letter_code
_entity_poly.pdbx_strand_id
1 'polypeptide(L)'
;MNKRKCIGHLDPETGEIVPNRKARTKEYPKVKGHFICDMFDNVSKNINLSETLSLCFPDNWKKIMSVAYYLAAEGGELQFCKQWSINNKTPYNQPLTANVINDLLGSISSNGISLFFTLWRLRLQPDETYVSSIDFSETNYSISDYIRTQNIELNSLSNRMKMDIYFATKGNIPLCYQLSNMATGRKFGDYDVSPASFTKLSSFLDEESGEPVDPSLIAYAKSNLIVRTRPENDFVSEIIEKAEPTMTNPENYRTLFGIPLFIETYMHHVNGKKFYVHVFFDPNKAVGDLSTFISIVNMCKYELETGRPIEIHQDLYDRYLLVEEVNGKTVVEHNSEAILHHNKFLGYSAIISNFTRNPSTAMVPFIQRMTIMNMFENMYNEYDSSSLNLFSEVNHLSRIFIQFIALILRMASENIMNDKKLNKSLTFKELVAELRSIKTVSIPKLKKPLQTELSDTQLRILNAFNIDYDIE
;
A
#
# COMPACT_ATOMS: atom_id res chain seq x y z
N MET A 1 19.04 42.48 35.58
CA MET A 1 18.40 42.25 36.88
C MET A 1 18.54 40.77 37.23
N ASN A 2 19.34 40.43 38.26
CA ASN A 2 19.45 39.05 38.73
C ASN A 2 18.21 38.67 39.54
N LYS A 3 17.40 37.78 39.01
CA LYS A 3 16.24 37.21 39.73
C LYS A 3 16.75 36.30 40.86
N ARG A 4 16.65 36.75 42.10
CA ARG A 4 16.91 35.91 43.29
C ARG A 4 15.79 34.87 43.43
N LYS A 5 16.14 33.58 43.50
CA LYS A 5 15.20 32.48 43.72
C LYS A 5 15.38 32.01 45.17
N CYS A 6 14.32 32.12 45.97
CA CYS A 6 14.31 31.58 47.34
C CYS A 6 14.26 30.03 47.24
N ILE A 7 15.29 29.35 47.72
CA ILE A 7 15.46 27.89 47.63
C ILE A 7 14.95 27.14 48.87
N GLY A 8 14.76 27.86 50.00
CA GLY A 8 14.32 27.27 51.25
C GLY A 8 14.35 28.29 52.37
N HIS A 9 14.05 27.86 53.60
CA HIS A 9 14.26 28.61 54.85
C HIS A 9 15.25 27.83 55.72
N LEU A 10 16.01 28.53 56.57
CA LEU A 10 16.91 27.92 57.55
C LEU A 10 16.08 27.37 58.71
N ASP A 11 16.29 26.13 59.05
CA ASP A 11 15.78 25.54 60.28
C ASP A 11 16.50 26.18 61.45
N PRO A 12 15.76 26.79 62.39
CA PRO A 12 16.41 27.52 63.51
C PRO A 12 17.11 26.60 64.52
N GLU A 13 16.79 25.33 64.59
CA GLU A 13 17.39 24.37 65.52
C GLU A 13 18.61 23.63 64.93
N THR A 14 18.53 23.30 63.65
CA THR A 14 19.60 22.48 63.02
C THR A 14 20.55 23.29 62.13
N GLY A 15 20.16 24.51 61.74
CA GLY A 15 20.93 25.34 60.80
C GLY A 15 20.94 24.83 59.35
N GLU A 16 20.16 23.83 59.03
CA GLU A 16 20.05 23.28 57.69
C GLU A 16 19.00 24.03 56.85
N ILE A 17 19.24 24.07 55.53
CA ILE A 17 18.26 24.69 54.62
C ILE A 17 17.13 23.67 54.37
N VAL A 18 15.95 23.95 54.91
CA VAL A 18 14.72 23.24 54.61
C VAL A 18 14.20 23.77 53.26
N PRO A 19 14.17 22.97 52.22
CA PRO A 19 13.71 23.41 50.91
C PRO A 19 12.26 23.89 50.96
N ASN A 20 11.97 25.01 50.30
CA ASN A 20 10.57 25.41 50.10
C ASN A 20 9.77 24.25 49.53
N ARG A 21 8.55 24.00 50.04
CA ARG A 21 7.63 23.03 49.43
C ARG A 21 7.72 23.18 47.92
N LYS A 22 8.07 22.10 47.22
CA LYS A 22 8.12 22.08 45.76
C LYS A 22 6.89 22.81 45.24
N ALA A 23 7.12 23.92 44.50
CA ALA A 23 6.02 24.67 43.91
C ALA A 23 5.14 23.62 43.25
N ARG A 24 3.85 23.55 43.64
CA ARG A 24 2.91 22.61 43.04
C ARG A 24 3.02 22.85 41.54
N THR A 25 3.65 21.93 40.83
CA THR A 25 3.66 21.95 39.38
C THR A 25 2.20 21.99 38.97
N LYS A 26 1.80 23.06 38.29
CA LYS A 26 0.44 23.15 37.74
C LYS A 26 0.28 21.96 36.83
N GLU A 27 -0.46 20.97 37.30
CA GLU A 27 -0.82 19.84 36.46
C GLU A 27 -1.93 20.31 35.51
N TYR A 28 -1.64 20.28 34.22
CA TYR A 28 -2.62 20.62 33.20
C TYR A 28 -3.38 19.37 32.76
N PRO A 29 -4.62 19.53 32.29
CA PRO A 29 -5.34 18.42 31.65
C PRO A 29 -4.53 17.83 30.52
N LYS A 30 -4.48 16.50 30.46
CA LYS A 30 -3.82 15.77 29.37
C LYS A 30 -4.88 15.23 28.44
N VAL A 31 -4.77 15.56 27.15
CA VAL A 31 -5.64 15.04 26.08
C VAL A 31 -4.90 13.96 25.33
N LYS A 32 -5.49 12.78 25.21
CA LYS A 32 -4.95 11.68 24.42
C LYS A 32 -6.04 11.04 23.57
N GLY A 33 -5.66 10.57 22.39
CA GLY A 33 -6.42 9.61 21.61
C GLY A 33 -5.92 8.20 21.94
N HIS A 34 -6.80 7.22 22.03
CA HIS A 34 -6.39 5.83 22.19
C HIS A 34 -7.17 4.88 21.26
N PHE A 35 -8.32 5.28 20.78
CA PHE A 35 -9.25 4.40 20.06
C PHE A 35 -8.67 3.80 18.76
N ILE A 36 -7.79 4.53 18.05
CA ILE A 36 -7.07 3.97 16.89
C ILE A 36 -6.15 2.82 17.34
N CYS A 37 -5.42 3.01 18.44
CA CYS A 37 -4.54 1.98 18.96
C CYS A 37 -5.33 0.79 19.54
N ASP A 38 -6.43 1.05 20.25
CA ASP A 38 -7.32 0.00 20.78
C ASP A 38 -7.94 -0.80 19.63
N MET A 39 -8.30 -0.16 18.51
CA MET A 39 -8.74 -0.84 17.30
C MET A 39 -7.68 -1.81 16.79
N PHE A 40 -6.46 -1.34 16.59
CA PHE A 40 -5.38 -2.20 16.10
C PHE A 40 -4.95 -3.26 17.12
N ASP A 41 -5.03 -2.98 18.42
CA ASP A 41 -4.79 -3.96 19.47
C ASP A 41 -5.80 -5.12 19.37
N ASN A 42 -7.10 -4.82 19.20
CA ASN A 42 -8.13 -5.82 19.05
C ASN A 42 -7.99 -6.59 17.74
N VAL A 43 -7.74 -5.89 16.63
CA VAL A 43 -7.46 -6.53 15.32
C VAL A 43 -6.28 -7.48 15.44
N SER A 44 -5.16 -7.03 16.00
CA SER A 44 -3.93 -7.83 16.11
C SER A 44 -4.11 -9.05 17.01
N LYS A 45 -4.88 -8.93 18.09
CA LYS A 45 -5.23 -10.07 18.97
C LYS A 45 -6.10 -11.08 18.25
N ASN A 46 -7.12 -10.62 17.53
CA ASN A 46 -8.07 -11.50 16.83
C ASN A 46 -7.39 -12.39 15.78
N ILE A 47 -6.34 -11.87 15.13
CA ILE A 47 -5.55 -12.63 14.14
C ILE A 47 -4.25 -13.22 14.72
N ASN A 48 -4.00 -13.10 16.04
CA ASN A 48 -2.78 -13.55 16.72
C ASN A 48 -1.48 -12.92 16.21
N LEU A 49 -1.54 -11.72 15.61
CA LEU A 49 -0.37 -11.03 15.06
C LEU A 49 0.60 -10.60 16.16
N SER A 50 0.11 -9.96 17.22
CA SER A 50 0.94 -9.50 18.34
C SER A 50 1.64 -10.66 19.06
N GLU A 51 0.96 -11.80 19.22
CA GLU A 51 1.55 -13.00 19.80
C GLU A 51 2.65 -13.55 18.90
N THR A 52 2.41 -13.66 17.57
CA THR A 52 3.42 -14.13 16.62
C THR A 52 4.67 -13.23 16.63
N LEU A 53 4.46 -11.90 16.61
CA LEU A 53 5.57 -10.95 16.68
C LEU A 53 6.35 -11.06 18.00
N SER A 54 5.67 -11.28 19.14
CA SER A 54 6.34 -11.41 20.43
C SER A 54 7.23 -12.63 20.52
N LEU A 55 6.90 -13.72 19.83
CA LEU A 55 7.72 -14.91 19.71
C LEU A 55 8.98 -14.67 18.84
N CYS A 56 8.82 -13.91 17.76
CA CYS A 56 9.92 -13.66 16.81
C CYS A 56 10.84 -12.51 17.24
N PHE A 57 10.30 -11.51 17.94
CA PHE A 57 10.99 -10.28 18.34
C PHE A 57 10.65 -9.92 19.81
N PRO A 58 11.05 -10.74 20.80
CA PRO A 58 10.61 -10.57 22.20
C PRO A 58 10.89 -9.17 22.77
N ASP A 59 12.03 -8.58 22.44
CA ASP A 59 12.45 -7.26 22.97
C ASP A 59 11.87 -6.08 22.18
N ASN A 60 11.47 -6.29 20.92
CA ASN A 60 11.13 -5.20 19.99
C ASN A 60 9.71 -5.25 19.44
N TRP A 61 8.93 -6.31 19.66
CA TRP A 61 7.59 -6.45 19.09
C TRP A 61 6.65 -5.27 19.40
N LYS A 62 6.75 -4.68 20.61
CA LYS A 62 5.95 -3.50 20.98
C LYS A 62 6.33 -2.26 20.17
N LYS A 63 7.62 -2.09 19.89
CA LYS A 63 8.10 -0.98 19.05
C LYS A 63 7.66 -1.21 17.59
N ILE A 64 7.84 -2.44 17.07
CA ILE A 64 7.38 -2.82 15.72
C ILE A 64 5.90 -2.53 15.57
N MET A 65 5.04 -3.01 16.50
CA MET A 65 3.61 -2.76 16.48
C MET A 65 3.27 -1.28 16.54
N SER A 66 3.97 -0.51 17.38
CA SER A 66 3.70 0.94 17.55
C SER A 66 4.01 1.73 16.28
N VAL A 67 5.11 1.40 15.58
CA VAL A 67 5.43 2.00 14.28
C VAL A 67 4.45 1.52 13.21
N ALA A 68 4.10 0.23 13.19
CA ALA A 68 3.12 -0.32 12.26
C ALA A 68 1.72 0.30 12.43
N TYR A 69 1.29 0.61 13.68
CA TYR A 69 0.02 1.33 13.93
C TYR A 69 0.05 2.72 13.31
N TYR A 70 1.15 3.44 13.49
CA TYR A 70 1.33 4.75 12.87
C TYR A 70 1.23 4.67 11.35
N LEU A 71 1.98 3.75 10.72
CA LEU A 71 1.99 3.58 9.28
C LEU A 71 0.62 3.15 8.74
N ALA A 72 -0.08 2.24 9.42
CA ALA A 72 -1.41 1.78 9.01
C ALA A 72 -2.48 2.89 9.11
N ALA A 73 -2.37 3.77 10.12
CA ALA A 73 -3.34 4.84 10.36
C ALA A 73 -3.08 6.10 9.54
N GLU A 74 -1.83 6.51 9.43
CA GLU A 74 -1.44 7.80 8.86
C GLU A 74 -0.84 7.65 7.44
N GLY A 75 -0.15 6.53 7.17
CA GLY A 75 0.58 6.31 5.91
C GLY A 75 1.67 7.35 5.69
N GLY A 76 2.21 7.92 6.76
CA GLY A 76 3.05 9.09 6.67
C GLY A 76 4.53 8.86 6.97
N GLU A 77 5.31 9.92 6.84
CA GLU A 77 6.74 9.92 7.08
C GLU A 77 7.08 9.55 8.54
N LEU A 78 8.05 8.66 8.73
CA LEU A 78 8.47 8.18 10.05
C LEU A 78 8.91 9.30 11.02
N GLN A 79 9.33 10.47 10.50
CA GLN A 79 9.67 11.63 11.33
C GLN A 79 8.50 12.14 12.20
N PHE A 80 7.27 11.97 11.75
CA PHE A 80 6.08 12.39 12.51
C PHE A 80 5.63 11.35 13.54
N CYS A 81 6.21 10.15 13.51
CA CYS A 81 5.89 9.05 14.43
C CYS A 81 6.07 9.44 15.91
N LYS A 82 7.08 10.28 16.21
CA LYS A 82 7.30 10.82 17.56
C LYS A 82 6.06 11.59 18.08
N GLN A 83 5.58 12.55 17.29
CA GLN A 83 4.44 13.38 17.72
C GLN A 83 3.16 12.54 17.81
N TRP A 84 2.98 11.62 16.87
CA TRP A 84 1.84 10.72 16.88
C TRP A 84 1.84 9.82 18.13
N SER A 85 2.98 9.22 18.49
CA SER A 85 3.10 8.33 19.65
C SER A 85 2.95 9.05 20.99
N ILE A 86 3.23 10.38 21.07
CA ILE A 86 2.95 11.20 22.25
C ILE A 86 1.44 11.38 22.44
N ASN A 87 0.70 11.53 21.36
CA ASN A 87 -0.74 11.82 21.36
C ASN A 87 -1.62 10.57 21.43
N ASN A 88 -1.07 9.39 21.18
CA ASN A 88 -1.78 8.13 21.18
C ASN A 88 -1.19 7.14 22.22
N LYS A 89 -2.02 6.20 22.67
CA LYS A 89 -1.59 5.13 23.59
C LYS A 89 -1.08 3.93 22.77
N THR A 90 0.20 3.95 22.43
CA THR A 90 0.83 2.86 21.65
C THR A 90 1.29 1.68 22.52
N PRO A 91 1.46 0.47 21.97
CA PRO A 91 1.99 -0.68 22.71
C PRO A 91 3.34 -0.45 23.40
N TYR A 92 4.22 0.36 22.81
CA TYR A 92 5.52 0.71 23.40
C TYR A 92 5.39 1.74 24.53
N ASN A 93 4.31 2.51 24.56
CA ASN A 93 3.96 3.50 25.59
C ASN A 93 5.05 4.55 25.89
N GLN A 94 5.97 4.80 24.97
CA GLN A 94 6.98 5.87 25.03
C GLN A 94 7.08 6.56 23.67
N PRO A 95 7.62 7.82 23.61
CA PRO A 95 7.79 8.51 22.35
C PRO A 95 8.71 7.76 21.38
N LEU A 96 8.25 7.54 20.15
CA LEU A 96 9.02 6.93 19.06
C LEU A 96 9.93 7.99 18.44
N THR A 97 11.02 8.33 19.10
CA THR A 97 12.01 9.28 18.59
C THR A 97 12.81 8.69 17.43
N ALA A 98 13.48 9.52 16.63
CA ALA A 98 14.34 9.06 15.55
C ALA A 98 15.39 8.02 16.01
N ASN A 99 16.01 8.23 17.20
CA ASN A 99 16.96 7.27 17.76
C ASN A 99 16.29 5.91 18.06
N VAL A 100 15.10 5.93 18.67
CA VAL A 100 14.35 4.70 18.97
C VAL A 100 13.99 3.95 17.70
N ILE A 101 13.63 4.68 16.63
CA ILE A 101 13.32 4.09 15.33
C ILE A 101 14.60 3.54 14.68
N ASN A 102 15.70 4.28 14.68
CA ASN A 102 16.98 3.83 14.12
C ASN A 102 17.49 2.56 14.84
N ASP A 103 17.46 2.53 16.17
CA ASP A 103 17.84 1.37 16.96
C ASP A 103 16.92 0.17 16.65
N LEU A 104 15.63 0.42 16.48
CA LEU A 104 14.67 -0.61 16.10
C LEU A 104 15.01 -1.19 14.71
N LEU A 105 15.20 -0.35 13.71
CA LEU A 105 15.51 -0.79 12.34
C LEU A 105 16.80 -1.62 12.30
N GLY A 106 17.85 -1.20 13.02
CA GLY A 106 19.10 -1.94 13.12
C GLY A 106 19.01 -3.27 13.88
N SER A 107 17.93 -3.49 14.64
CA SER A 107 17.75 -4.68 15.50
C SER A 107 16.85 -5.76 14.90
N ILE A 108 16.13 -5.50 13.83
CA ILE A 108 15.28 -6.47 13.15
C ILE A 108 16.17 -7.38 12.29
N SER A 109 16.31 -8.63 12.69
CA SER A 109 17.16 -9.60 11.97
C SER A 109 16.38 -10.33 10.87
N SER A 110 17.07 -10.70 9.79
CA SER A 110 16.52 -11.55 8.73
C SER A 110 16.00 -12.88 9.25
N ASN A 111 16.69 -13.48 10.25
CA ASN A 111 16.22 -14.70 10.90
C ASN A 111 14.89 -14.51 11.63
N GLY A 112 14.72 -13.37 12.31
CA GLY A 112 13.44 -13.01 12.95
C GLY A 112 12.31 -12.86 11.92
N ILE A 113 12.59 -12.23 10.78
CA ILE A 113 11.63 -12.08 9.66
C ILE A 113 11.27 -13.46 9.10
N SER A 114 12.26 -14.32 8.85
CA SER A 114 12.04 -15.69 8.35
C SER A 114 11.19 -16.52 9.31
N LEU A 115 11.48 -16.44 10.61
CA LEU A 115 10.70 -17.11 11.64
C LEU A 115 9.27 -16.57 11.69
N PHE A 116 9.10 -15.24 11.58
CA PHE A 116 7.78 -14.62 11.53
C PHE A 116 6.96 -15.15 10.33
N PHE A 117 7.50 -15.17 9.13
CA PHE A 117 6.80 -15.69 7.96
C PHE A 117 6.39 -17.15 8.14
N THR A 118 7.25 -17.96 8.74
CA THR A 118 6.96 -19.37 9.00
C THR A 118 5.82 -19.54 10.01
N LEU A 119 5.92 -18.91 11.18
CA LEU A 119 4.89 -19.01 12.22
C LEU A 119 3.57 -18.38 11.81
N TRP A 120 3.63 -17.25 11.07
CA TRP A 120 2.46 -16.55 10.60
C TRP A 120 1.63 -17.39 9.63
N ARG A 121 2.29 -18.02 8.65
CA ARG A 121 1.62 -18.96 7.73
C ARG A 121 1.05 -20.18 8.44
N LEU A 122 1.78 -20.76 9.39
CA LEU A 122 1.30 -21.88 10.18
C LEU A 122 0.06 -21.55 11.02
N ARG A 123 -0.06 -20.31 11.48
CA ARG A 123 -1.26 -19.86 12.24
C ARG A 123 -2.46 -19.60 11.34
N LEU A 124 -2.26 -19.00 10.19
CA LEU A 124 -3.35 -18.66 9.27
C LEU A 124 -3.85 -19.85 8.48
N GLN A 125 -3.00 -20.85 8.20
CA GLN A 125 -3.32 -22.08 7.43
C GLN A 125 -4.22 -21.80 6.20
N PRO A 126 -3.78 -20.97 5.25
CA PRO A 126 -4.62 -20.58 4.13
C PRO A 126 -4.89 -21.77 3.21
N ASP A 127 -6.16 -21.98 2.85
CA ASP A 127 -6.57 -23.02 1.89
C ASP A 127 -6.02 -22.74 0.49
N GLU A 128 -5.99 -21.45 0.11
CA GLU A 128 -5.52 -20.96 -1.18
C GLU A 128 -4.68 -19.70 -0.98
N THR A 129 -3.64 -19.55 -1.82
CA THR A 129 -2.71 -18.42 -1.77
C THR A 129 -2.59 -17.80 -3.15
N TYR A 130 -2.55 -16.47 -3.20
CA TYR A 130 -2.14 -15.72 -4.38
C TYR A 130 -0.73 -15.17 -4.20
N VAL A 131 0.01 -15.10 -5.30
CA VAL A 131 1.23 -14.29 -5.39
C VAL A 131 1.02 -13.18 -6.41
N SER A 132 1.40 -11.98 -6.03
CA SER A 132 1.43 -10.81 -6.90
C SER A 132 2.83 -10.21 -6.89
N SER A 133 3.32 -9.87 -8.06
CA SER A 133 4.60 -9.20 -8.24
C SER A 133 4.39 -7.70 -8.36
N ILE A 134 5.16 -6.94 -7.60
CA ILE A 134 5.15 -5.48 -7.60
C ILE A 134 6.55 -5.00 -7.98
N ASP A 135 6.63 -4.18 -9.02
CA ASP A 135 7.86 -3.50 -9.40
C ASP A 135 7.96 -2.16 -8.67
N PHE A 136 9.04 -1.99 -7.90
CA PHE A 136 9.32 -0.75 -7.19
C PHE A 136 10.18 0.24 -7.99
N SER A 137 10.52 -0.07 -9.24
CA SER A 137 11.42 0.76 -10.03
C SER A 137 10.88 2.15 -10.36
N GLU A 138 9.57 2.29 -10.41
CA GLU A 138 8.91 3.56 -10.74
C GLU A 138 8.72 4.48 -9.52
N THR A 139 8.87 3.94 -8.29
CA THR A 139 8.60 4.66 -7.04
C THR A 139 9.87 5.08 -6.28
N ASN A 140 11.09 4.89 -6.83
CA ASN A 140 12.29 4.78 -5.99
C ASN A 140 13.32 5.87 -6.13
N TYR A 141 13.14 6.97 -5.43
CA TYR A 141 14.27 7.85 -5.10
C TYR A 141 15.19 7.28 -4.01
N SER A 142 14.68 6.59 -2.99
CA SER A 142 15.49 6.19 -1.83
C SER A 142 16.40 4.97 -2.07
N ILE A 143 15.97 3.99 -2.88
CA ILE A 143 16.81 2.83 -3.22
C ILE A 143 17.87 3.22 -4.25
N SER A 144 17.54 4.08 -5.22
CA SER A 144 18.51 4.59 -6.18
C SER A 144 19.63 5.39 -5.49
N ASP A 145 19.33 6.11 -4.43
CA ASP A 145 20.34 6.84 -3.66
C ASP A 145 21.24 5.92 -2.84
N TYR A 146 20.70 4.83 -2.28
CA TYR A 146 21.54 3.82 -1.63
C TYR A 146 22.51 3.15 -2.61
N ILE A 147 22.05 2.82 -3.81
CA ILE A 147 22.87 2.20 -4.84
C ILE A 147 23.90 3.19 -5.40
N ARG A 148 23.54 4.46 -5.56
CA ARG A 148 24.49 5.55 -5.94
C ARG A 148 25.62 5.71 -4.92
N THR A 149 25.34 5.62 -3.64
CA THR A 149 26.37 5.74 -2.59
C THR A 149 27.36 4.58 -2.58
N GLN A 150 27.03 3.44 -3.22
CA GLN A 150 27.91 2.28 -3.33
C GLN A 150 28.79 2.25 -4.58
N ASN A 151 28.88 3.35 -5.36
CA ASN A 151 29.68 3.43 -6.60
C ASN A 151 29.44 2.30 -7.62
N ILE A 152 28.25 1.73 -7.64
CA ILE A 152 27.87 0.75 -8.64
C ILE A 152 27.47 1.51 -9.90
N GLU A 153 28.25 1.36 -10.98
CA GLU A 153 27.90 1.91 -12.30
C GLU A 153 26.51 1.41 -12.73
N LEU A 154 25.60 2.37 -12.86
CA LEU A 154 24.17 2.16 -12.98
C LEU A 154 23.76 2.01 -14.44
N ASN A 155 23.67 0.79 -14.93
CA ASN A 155 22.75 0.51 -16.03
C ASN A 155 21.31 0.58 -15.49
N SER A 156 20.43 1.30 -16.15
CA SER A 156 19.06 1.60 -15.73
C SER A 156 18.20 0.38 -15.29
N LEU A 157 18.55 -0.82 -15.74
CA LEU A 157 17.93 -2.10 -15.37
C LEU A 157 18.48 -2.73 -14.07
N SER A 158 19.70 -2.36 -13.64
CA SER A 158 20.37 -2.99 -12.48
C SER A 158 19.78 -2.61 -11.13
N ASN A 159 18.90 -1.58 -11.10
CA ASN A 159 18.36 -1.01 -9.87
C ASN A 159 16.90 -1.35 -9.61
N ARG A 160 16.27 -2.11 -10.51
CA ARG A 160 14.87 -2.48 -10.36
C ARG A 160 14.71 -3.54 -9.28
N MET A 161 13.97 -3.20 -8.24
CA MET A 161 13.55 -4.15 -7.21
C MET A 161 12.13 -4.62 -7.46
N LYS A 162 11.95 -5.93 -7.33
CA LYS A 162 10.68 -6.62 -7.41
C LYS A 162 10.33 -7.19 -6.04
N MET A 163 9.08 -7.03 -5.62
CA MET A 163 8.52 -7.72 -4.48
C MET A 163 7.48 -8.73 -4.97
N ASP A 164 7.71 -10.00 -4.70
CA ASP A 164 6.68 -11.03 -4.81
C ASP A 164 6.00 -11.14 -3.44
N ILE A 165 4.76 -10.70 -3.35
CA ILE A 165 3.97 -10.75 -2.12
C ILE A 165 2.94 -11.86 -2.20
N TYR A 166 2.87 -12.67 -1.15
CA TYR A 166 1.97 -13.81 -1.01
C TYR A 166 0.87 -13.46 -0.01
N PHE A 167 -0.36 -13.74 -0.35
CA PHE A 167 -1.51 -13.48 0.53
C PHE A 167 -2.56 -14.57 0.46
N ALA A 168 -3.26 -14.76 1.57
CA ALA A 168 -4.38 -15.69 1.64
C ALA A 168 -5.54 -15.19 0.79
N THR A 169 -6.15 -16.07 -0.01
CA THR A 169 -7.34 -15.73 -0.81
C THR A 169 -8.50 -15.31 0.08
N LYS A 170 -8.72 -16.05 1.16
CA LYS A 170 -9.74 -15.71 2.15
C LYS A 170 -9.23 -14.59 3.05
N GLY A 171 -9.94 -13.47 3.05
CA GLY A 171 -9.63 -12.32 3.89
C GLY A 171 -8.46 -11.47 3.42
N ASN A 172 -7.81 -11.77 2.30
CA ASN A 172 -6.75 -10.96 1.69
C ASN A 172 -5.58 -10.62 2.62
N ILE A 173 -5.28 -11.52 3.58
CA ILE A 173 -4.23 -11.28 4.57
C ILE A 173 -2.85 -11.59 3.96
N PRO A 174 -1.90 -10.63 3.96
CA PRO A 174 -0.53 -10.88 3.55
C PRO A 174 0.14 -11.95 4.41
N LEU A 175 0.81 -12.92 3.78
CA LEU A 175 1.44 -14.08 4.43
C LEU A 175 2.95 -13.91 4.57
N CYS A 176 3.59 -13.46 3.51
CA CYS A 176 5.02 -13.20 3.39
C CYS A 176 5.33 -12.46 2.10
N TYR A 177 6.57 -12.05 1.93
CA TYR A 177 7.06 -11.48 0.67
C TYR A 177 8.48 -11.96 0.39
N GLN A 178 8.89 -11.87 -0.88
CA GLN A 178 10.27 -12.04 -1.32
C GLN A 178 10.68 -10.83 -2.14
N LEU A 179 11.78 -10.21 -1.76
CA LEU A 179 12.42 -9.14 -2.53
C LEU A 179 13.50 -9.70 -3.44
N SER A 180 13.58 -9.21 -4.65
CA SER A 180 14.62 -9.59 -5.61
C SER A 180 15.00 -8.41 -6.50
N ASN A 181 16.25 -8.41 -6.98
CA ASN A 181 16.68 -7.52 -8.03
C ASN A 181 16.20 -8.07 -9.37
N MET A 182 15.51 -7.25 -10.18
CA MET A 182 14.91 -7.70 -11.44
C MET A 182 15.95 -8.10 -12.49
N ALA A 183 17.10 -7.40 -12.53
CA ALA A 183 18.12 -7.65 -13.54
C ALA A 183 18.96 -8.91 -13.24
N THR A 184 19.28 -9.15 -11.96
CA THR A 184 20.18 -10.23 -11.55
C THR A 184 19.47 -11.42 -10.96
N GLY A 185 18.18 -11.29 -10.60
CA GLY A 185 17.44 -12.31 -9.85
C GLY A 185 17.95 -12.50 -8.41
N ARG A 186 18.91 -11.68 -7.93
CA ARG A 186 19.44 -11.77 -6.57
C ARG A 186 18.33 -11.48 -5.56
N LYS A 187 18.12 -12.40 -4.64
CA LYS A 187 17.20 -12.21 -3.52
C LYS A 187 17.83 -11.30 -2.46
N PHE A 188 17.02 -10.43 -1.85
CA PHE A 188 17.40 -9.61 -0.72
C PHE A 188 16.84 -10.21 0.56
N GLY A 189 17.64 -10.18 1.63
CA GLY A 189 17.34 -10.82 2.90
C GLY A 189 17.66 -12.34 2.88
N ASP A 190 18.00 -12.87 4.05
CA ASP A 190 18.34 -14.30 4.24
C ASP A 190 17.09 -15.17 4.49
N TYR A 191 15.94 -14.75 3.98
CA TYR A 191 14.69 -15.52 4.03
C TYR A 191 14.30 -15.96 2.62
N ASP A 192 14.04 -17.25 2.47
CA ASP A 192 13.59 -17.83 1.21
C ASP A 192 12.13 -18.26 1.30
N VAL A 193 11.31 -17.67 0.43
CA VAL A 193 9.92 -18.06 0.28
C VAL A 193 9.82 -19.00 -0.93
N SER A 194 9.76 -20.30 -0.66
CA SER A 194 9.58 -21.29 -1.72
C SER A 194 8.12 -21.35 -2.17
N PRO A 195 7.81 -21.14 -3.48
CA PRO A 195 6.47 -21.33 -4.01
C PRO A 195 5.89 -22.73 -3.74
N ALA A 196 6.75 -23.75 -3.66
CA ALA A 196 6.35 -25.13 -3.36
C ALA A 196 5.80 -25.31 -1.93
N SER A 197 6.01 -24.34 -1.04
CA SER A 197 5.49 -24.38 0.33
C SER A 197 4.02 -23.97 0.45
N PHE A 198 3.39 -23.54 -0.66
CA PHE A 198 1.99 -23.13 -0.66
C PHE A 198 1.10 -24.18 -1.32
N THR A 199 -0.01 -24.49 -0.65
CA THR A 199 -1.08 -25.30 -1.22
C THR A 199 -1.90 -24.44 -2.17
N LYS A 200 -2.20 -24.91 -3.38
CA LYS A 200 -3.01 -24.17 -4.37
C LYS A 200 -2.56 -22.71 -4.58
N LEU A 201 -1.33 -22.55 -5.04
CA LEU A 201 -0.81 -21.23 -5.39
C LEU A 201 -1.41 -20.77 -6.72
N SER A 202 -1.99 -19.57 -6.72
CA SER A 202 -2.43 -18.85 -7.93
C SER A 202 -1.51 -17.64 -8.15
N SER A 203 -1.16 -17.39 -9.41
CA SER A 203 -0.31 -16.26 -9.79
C SER A 203 -1.14 -15.17 -10.45
N PHE A 204 -0.83 -13.92 -10.13
CA PHE A 204 -1.35 -12.75 -10.81
C PHE A 204 -0.19 -12.03 -11.49
N LEU A 205 -0.33 -11.81 -12.79
CA LEU A 205 0.62 -11.08 -13.62
C LEU A 205 -0.06 -9.85 -14.22
N ASP A 206 0.73 -8.81 -14.45
CA ASP A 206 0.28 -7.58 -15.08
C ASP A 206 1.20 -7.28 -16.27
N GLU A 207 0.63 -7.23 -17.47
CA GLU A 207 1.35 -6.92 -18.70
C GLU A 207 1.90 -5.48 -18.73
N GLU A 208 1.30 -4.55 -17.97
CA GLU A 208 1.82 -3.17 -17.87
C GLU A 208 3.25 -3.11 -17.33
N SER A 209 3.63 -4.11 -16.53
CA SER A 209 4.95 -4.20 -15.89
C SER A 209 5.95 -5.13 -16.61
N GLY A 210 5.61 -5.67 -17.79
CA GLY A 210 6.45 -6.66 -18.44
C GLY A 210 6.18 -6.87 -19.93
N GLU A 211 6.78 -7.93 -20.49
CA GLU A 211 6.58 -8.38 -21.87
C GLU A 211 5.12 -8.79 -22.13
N PRO A 212 4.59 -8.60 -23.35
CA PRO A 212 3.27 -9.08 -23.73
C PRO A 212 3.10 -10.57 -23.45
N VAL A 213 2.01 -10.92 -22.78
CA VAL A 213 1.75 -12.32 -22.38
C VAL A 213 1.05 -13.05 -23.51
N ASP A 214 1.66 -14.11 -24.00
CA ASP A 214 1.06 -15.03 -24.97
C ASP A 214 -0.07 -15.84 -24.29
N PRO A 215 -1.32 -15.77 -24.79
CA PRO A 215 -2.44 -16.55 -24.26
C PRO A 215 -2.19 -18.06 -24.22
N SER A 216 -1.33 -18.60 -25.08
CA SER A 216 -0.95 -20.01 -25.06
C SER A 216 -0.22 -20.38 -23.77
N LEU A 217 0.63 -19.50 -23.25
CA LEU A 217 1.33 -19.71 -21.98
C LEU A 217 0.36 -19.77 -20.81
N ILE A 218 -0.72 -18.98 -20.85
CA ILE A 218 -1.78 -19.00 -19.84
C ILE A 218 -2.51 -20.35 -19.87
N ALA A 219 -2.88 -20.83 -21.04
CA ALA A 219 -3.57 -22.11 -21.20
C ALA A 219 -2.73 -23.31 -20.73
N TYR A 220 -1.40 -23.23 -20.85
CA TYR A 220 -0.47 -24.30 -20.46
C TYR A 220 0.11 -24.13 -19.04
N ALA A 221 -0.19 -23.05 -18.34
CA ALA A 221 0.27 -22.86 -16.97
C ALA A 221 -0.18 -24.02 -16.08
N LYS A 222 0.76 -24.56 -15.28
CA LYS A 222 0.50 -25.68 -14.36
C LYS A 222 -0.28 -25.26 -13.12
N SER A 223 -0.19 -23.99 -12.77
CA SER A 223 -0.91 -23.36 -11.65
C SER A 223 -2.06 -22.51 -12.15
N ASN A 224 -2.96 -22.14 -11.25
CA ASN A 224 -3.95 -21.13 -11.52
C ASN A 224 -3.26 -19.80 -11.86
N LEU A 225 -3.63 -19.20 -12.98
CA LEU A 225 -3.03 -17.97 -13.48
C LEU A 225 -4.12 -16.98 -13.87
N ILE A 226 -3.93 -15.75 -13.44
CA ILE A 226 -4.70 -14.58 -13.84
C ILE A 226 -3.71 -13.57 -14.41
N VAL A 227 -4.02 -13.05 -15.59
CA VAL A 227 -3.18 -12.05 -16.26
C VAL A 227 -4.04 -10.86 -16.65
N ARG A 228 -3.68 -9.68 -16.18
CA ARG A 228 -4.23 -8.43 -16.72
C ARG A 228 -3.42 -8.08 -17.97
N THR A 229 -4.12 -7.82 -19.05
CA THR A 229 -3.51 -7.50 -20.34
C THR A 229 -3.88 -6.09 -20.77
N ARG A 230 -3.02 -5.49 -21.61
CA ARG A 230 -3.33 -4.23 -22.28
C ARG A 230 -4.45 -4.43 -23.28
N PRO A 231 -5.38 -3.47 -23.42
CA PRO A 231 -6.45 -3.55 -24.42
C PRO A 231 -5.92 -3.65 -25.86
N GLU A 232 -4.77 -3.05 -26.15
CA GLU A 232 -4.12 -3.03 -27.46
C GLU A 232 -3.30 -4.30 -27.77
N ASN A 233 -3.22 -5.27 -26.85
CA ASN A 233 -2.62 -6.57 -27.13
C ASN A 233 -3.37 -7.23 -28.30
N ASP A 234 -2.64 -7.72 -29.32
CA ASP A 234 -3.22 -8.21 -30.59
C ASP A 234 -4.36 -9.22 -30.38
N PHE A 235 -4.19 -10.15 -29.44
CA PHE A 235 -5.21 -11.13 -29.13
C PHE A 235 -6.42 -10.54 -28.44
N VAL A 236 -6.22 -9.59 -27.54
CA VAL A 236 -7.27 -8.96 -26.73
C VAL A 236 -8.02 -7.92 -27.55
N SER A 237 -7.34 -7.15 -28.38
CA SER A 237 -7.94 -6.14 -29.26
C SER A 237 -8.99 -6.73 -30.16
N GLU A 238 -8.74 -7.89 -30.77
CA GLU A 238 -9.73 -8.61 -31.59
C GLU A 238 -10.99 -9.01 -30.80
N ILE A 239 -10.83 -9.32 -29.50
CA ILE A 239 -11.96 -9.67 -28.63
C ILE A 239 -12.73 -8.43 -28.23
N ILE A 240 -12.05 -7.33 -27.94
CA ILE A 240 -12.68 -6.03 -27.63
C ILE A 240 -13.46 -5.53 -28.84
N GLU A 241 -12.91 -5.58 -30.04
CA GLU A 241 -13.62 -5.19 -31.27
C GLU A 241 -14.89 -6.04 -31.52
N LYS A 242 -14.87 -7.32 -31.14
CA LYS A 242 -16.07 -8.17 -31.19
C LYS A 242 -17.08 -7.84 -30.09
N ALA A 243 -16.62 -7.41 -28.94
CA ALA A 243 -17.45 -7.05 -27.78
C ALA A 243 -18.09 -5.66 -27.93
N GLU A 244 -17.40 -4.71 -28.58
CA GLU A 244 -17.82 -3.30 -28.68
C GLU A 244 -19.30 -3.10 -29.01
N PRO A 245 -19.89 -3.79 -30.04
CA PRO A 245 -21.30 -3.56 -30.43
C PRO A 245 -22.31 -3.94 -29.35
N THR A 246 -21.96 -4.86 -28.45
CA THR A 246 -22.86 -5.40 -27.41
C THR A 246 -22.46 -4.98 -26.00
N MET A 247 -21.25 -4.48 -25.83
CA MET A 247 -20.66 -4.21 -24.52
C MET A 247 -21.54 -3.36 -23.62
N THR A 248 -22.13 -2.29 -24.16
CA THR A 248 -22.96 -1.36 -23.38
C THR A 248 -24.43 -1.79 -23.22
N ASN A 249 -24.77 -3.04 -23.59
CA ASN A 249 -26.11 -3.55 -23.33
C ASN A 249 -26.37 -3.61 -21.81
N PRO A 250 -27.60 -3.26 -21.34
CA PRO A 250 -27.93 -3.25 -19.92
C PRO A 250 -27.68 -4.57 -19.19
N GLU A 251 -27.77 -5.70 -19.89
CA GLU A 251 -27.51 -7.03 -19.35
C GLU A 251 -26.05 -7.26 -18.99
N ASN A 252 -25.11 -6.51 -19.57
CA ASN A 252 -23.69 -6.55 -19.27
C ASN A 252 -23.29 -5.65 -18.11
N TYR A 253 -24.20 -4.76 -17.66
CA TYR A 253 -23.93 -3.85 -16.56
C TYR A 253 -23.88 -4.57 -15.22
N ARG A 254 -22.77 -4.32 -14.47
CA ARG A 254 -22.50 -4.89 -13.12
C ARG A 254 -21.84 -3.84 -12.26
N THR A 255 -22.04 -3.93 -10.95
CA THR A 255 -21.24 -3.20 -9.98
C THR A 255 -20.29 -4.18 -9.30
N LEU A 256 -19.00 -4.06 -9.57
CA LEU A 256 -17.96 -4.85 -8.91
C LEU A 256 -17.14 -3.96 -7.99
N PHE A 257 -17.06 -4.34 -6.70
CA PHE A 257 -16.30 -3.60 -5.69
C PHE A 257 -16.66 -2.10 -5.60
N GLY A 258 -17.93 -1.78 -5.85
CA GLY A 258 -18.42 -0.40 -5.87
C GLY A 258 -18.20 0.35 -7.20
N ILE A 259 -17.54 -0.25 -8.18
CA ILE A 259 -17.27 0.33 -9.50
C ILE A 259 -18.34 -0.16 -10.49
N PRO A 260 -19.09 0.76 -11.14
CA PRO A 260 -20.02 0.38 -12.19
C PRO A 260 -19.26 0.07 -13.49
N LEU A 261 -19.43 -1.14 -14.02
CA LEU A 261 -18.72 -1.64 -15.20
C LEU A 261 -19.67 -2.40 -16.12
N PHE A 262 -19.38 -2.37 -17.41
CA PHE A 262 -19.92 -3.35 -18.35
C PHE A 262 -18.91 -4.50 -18.49
N ILE A 263 -19.41 -5.75 -18.53
CA ILE A 263 -18.54 -6.93 -18.47
C ILE A 263 -19.06 -7.99 -19.42
N GLU A 264 -18.17 -8.46 -20.30
CA GLU A 264 -18.38 -9.66 -21.09
C GLU A 264 -17.27 -10.69 -20.83
N THR A 265 -17.62 -11.97 -20.90
CA THR A 265 -16.66 -13.07 -20.67
C THR A 265 -16.70 -14.05 -21.85
N TYR A 266 -15.55 -14.23 -22.47
CA TYR A 266 -15.35 -15.11 -23.60
C TYR A 266 -14.54 -16.36 -23.20
N MET A 267 -14.93 -17.51 -23.71
CA MET A 267 -14.20 -18.76 -23.52
C MET A 267 -13.40 -19.07 -24.78
N HIS A 268 -12.13 -19.29 -24.59
CA HIS A 268 -11.20 -19.68 -25.66
C HIS A 268 -10.56 -21.03 -25.38
N HIS A 269 -10.07 -21.66 -26.45
CA HIS A 269 -9.35 -22.93 -26.39
C HIS A 269 -8.05 -22.84 -27.18
N VAL A 270 -6.96 -23.32 -26.57
CA VAL A 270 -5.68 -23.55 -27.25
C VAL A 270 -5.29 -25.01 -27.03
N ASN A 271 -5.17 -25.77 -28.10
CA ASN A 271 -4.81 -27.19 -28.08
C ASN A 271 -5.62 -28.02 -27.05
N GLY A 272 -6.93 -27.79 -26.99
CA GLY A 272 -7.85 -28.51 -26.09
C GLY A 272 -7.90 -28.03 -24.64
N LYS A 273 -7.06 -27.05 -24.25
CA LYS A 273 -7.13 -26.41 -22.96
C LYS A 273 -7.94 -25.12 -23.05
N LYS A 274 -8.85 -24.93 -22.10
CA LYS A 274 -9.73 -23.76 -22.03
C LYS A 274 -9.15 -22.67 -21.13
N PHE A 275 -9.41 -21.43 -21.49
CA PHE A 275 -9.20 -20.26 -20.67
C PHE A 275 -10.31 -19.23 -20.93
N TYR A 276 -10.39 -18.22 -20.09
CA TYR A 276 -11.44 -17.21 -20.13
C TYR A 276 -10.81 -15.82 -20.27
N VAL A 277 -11.41 -14.99 -21.13
CA VAL A 277 -11.07 -13.58 -21.28
C VAL A 277 -12.25 -12.77 -20.77
N HIS A 278 -12.02 -12.01 -19.72
CA HIS A 278 -13.00 -11.08 -19.15
C HIS A 278 -12.67 -9.68 -19.65
N VAL A 279 -13.56 -9.13 -20.45
CA VAL A 279 -13.47 -7.75 -20.95
C VAL A 279 -14.33 -6.87 -20.07
N PHE A 280 -13.74 -5.78 -19.58
CA PHE A 280 -14.38 -4.78 -18.75
C PHE A 280 -14.37 -3.45 -19.49
N PHE A 281 -15.45 -2.71 -19.41
CA PHE A 281 -15.54 -1.36 -19.92
C PHE A 281 -16.09 -0.41 -18.86
N ASP A 282 -15.31 0.64 -18.56
CA ASP A 282 -15.69 1.73 -17.66
C ASP A 282 -15.88 3.01 -18.47
N PRO A 283 -17.13 3.46 -18.70
CA PRO A 283 -17.41 4.66 -19.46
C PRO A 283 -16.87 5.94 -18.81
N ASN A 284 -16.78 5.99 -17.46
CA ASN A 284 -16.22 7.16 -16.78
C ASN A 284 -14.70 7.23 -16.99
N LYS A 285 -14.02 6.07 -16.90
CA LYS A 285 -12.61 5.97 -17.22
C LYS A 285 -12.32 6.33 -18.68
N ALA A 286 -13.15 5.90 -19.63
CA ALA A 286 -12.98 6.21 -21.05
C ALA A 286 -12.95 7.73 -21.30
N VAL A 287 -13.84 8.49 -20.66
CA VAL A 287 -13.85 9.96 -20.78
C VAL A 287 -12.62 10.60 -20.17
N GLY A 288 -12.19 10.12 -19.00
CA GLY A 288 -10.99 10.61 -18.33
C GLY A 288 -9.72 10.32 -19.12
N ASP A 289 -9.57 9.08 -19.59
CA ASP A 289 -8.42 8.62 -20.38
C ASP A 289 -8.33 9.43 -21.70
N LEU A 290 -9.45 9.66 -22.38
CA LEU A 290 -9.50 10.47 -23.62
C LEU A 290 -9.00 11.90 -23.37
N SER A 291 -9.50 12.55 -22.34
CA SER A 291 -9.07 13.91 -21.98
C SER A 291 -7.57 13.99 -21.70
N THR A 292 -7.07 13.03 -20.94
CA THR A 292 -5.64 12.94 -20.59
C THR A 292 -4.79 12.68 -21.83
N PHE A 293 -5.18 11.71 -22.66
CA PHE A 293 -4.46 11.34 -23.87
C PHE A 293 -4.35 12.50 -24.86
N ILE A 294 -5.48 13.19 -25.16
CA ILE A 294 -5.47 14.36 -26.05
C ILE A 294 -4.57 15.47 -25.51
N SER A 295 -4.59 15.69 -24.19
CA SER A 295 -3.71 16.69 -23.56
C SER A 295 -2.22 16.35 -23.74
N ILE A 296 -1.87 15.07 -23.57
CA ILE A 296 -0.49 14.59 -23.77
C ILE A 296 -0.06 14.74 -25.25
N VAL A 297 -0.89 14.30 -26.19
CA VAL A 297 -0.58 14.41 -27.63
C VAL A 297 -0.38 15.89 -28.06
N ASN A 298 -1.24 16.80 -27.57
CA ASN A 298 -1.10 18.22 -27.84
C ASN A 298 0.17 18.81 -27.19
N MET A 299 0.54 18.38 -26.00
CA MET A 299 1.79 18.75 -25.34
C MET A 299 3.00 18.30 -26.19
N CYS A 300 3.01 17.05 -26.61
CA CYS A 300 4.05 16.49 -27.50
C CYS A 300 4.17 17.26 -28.80
N LYS A 301 3.06 17.65 -29.42
CA LYS A 301 3.06 18.49 -30.62
C LYS A 301 3.71 19.86 -30.35
N TYR A 302 3.34 20.52 -29.27
CA TYR A 302 3.94 21.80 -28.87
C TYR A 302 5.43 21.72 -28.61
N GLU A 303 5.92 20.64 -28.00
CA GLU A 303 7.35 20.39 -27.76
C GLU A 303 8.16 20.34 -29.07
N LEU A 304 7.64 19.63 -30.07
CA LEU A 304 8.27 19.54 -31.40
C LEU A 304 8.20 20.87 -32.17
N GLU A 305 7.04 21.54 -32.17
CA GLU A 305 6.85 22.85 -32.84
C GLU A 305 7.74 23.95 -32.24
N THR A 306 8.05 23.87 -30.95
CA THR A 306 8.93 24.82 -30.25
C THR A 306 10.42 24.44 -30.28
N GLY A 307 10.75 23.28 -30.88
CA GLY A 307 12.13 22.79 -30.96
C GLY A 307 12.70 22.38 -29.59
N ARG A 308 11.84 21.92 -28.67
CA ARG A 308 12.20 21.45 -27.33
C ARG A 308 11.68 20.04 -27.07
N PRO A 309 12.10 19.04 -27.88
CA PRO A 309 11.69 17.67 -27.67
C PRO A 309 12.23 17.13 -26.34
N ILE A 310 11.44 16.27 -25.69
CA ILE A 310 11.79 15.58 -24.47
C ILE A 310 12.02 14.11 -24.82
N GLU A 311 13.21 13.56 -24.53
CA GLU A 311 13.63 12.22 -24.94
C GLU A 311 12.64 11.12 -24.51
N ILE A 312 12.07 11.23 -23.30
CA ILE A 312 11.10 10.27 -22.78
C ILE A 312 9.77 10.22 -23.56
N HIS A 313 9.49 11.24 -24.37
CA HIS A 313 8.28 11.33 -25.21
C HIS A 313 8.51 10.85 -26.66
N GLN A 314 9.70 10.35 -27.00
CA GLN A 314 10.03 9.96 -28.38
C GLN A 314 9.04 8.97 -28.97
N ASP A 315 8.67 7.92 -28.21
CA ASP A 315 7.70 6.92 -28.66
C ASP A 315 6.30 7.52 -28.95
N LEU A 316 5.92 8.57 -28.23
CA LEU A 316 4.66 9.30 -28.44
C LEU A 316 4.72 10.13 -29.71
N TYR A 317 5.86 10.78 -29.97
CA TYR A 317 6.09 11.55 -31.20
C TYR A 317 5.97 10.62 -32.41
N ASP A 318 6.71 9.51 -32.41
CA ASP A 318 6.79 8.57 -33.53
C ASP A 318 5.42 7.92 -33.83
N ARG A 319 4.60 7.71 -32.80
CA ARG A 319 3.30 7.02 -32.95
C ARG A 319 2.18 7.95 -33.33
N TYR A 320 2.07 9.13 -32.69
CA TYR A 320 0.87 9.99 -32.77
C TYR A 320 1.05 11.28 -33.51
N LEU A 321 2.28 11.59 -33.98
CA LEU A 321 2.58 12.83 -34.71
C LEU A 321 3.28 12.50 -36.04
N LEU A 322 2.98 13.32 -37.04
CA LEU A 322 3.63 13.33 -38.34
C LEU A 322 4.48 14.60 -38.41
N VAL A 323 5.78 14.44 -38.60
CA VAL A 323 6.75 15.55 -38.63
C VAL A 323 7.30 15.71 -40.03
N GLU A 324 7.12 16.89 -40.63
CA GLU A 324 7.64 17.23 -41.95
C GLU A 324 8.46 18.54 -41.89
N GLU A 325 9.51 18.62 -42.68
CA GLU A 325 10.19 19.88 -42.90
C GLU A 325 9.70 20.57 -44.20
N VAL A 326 8.99 21.69 -44.02
CA VAL A 326 8.47 22.47 -45.12
C VAL A 326 9.12 23.86 -45.12
N ASN A 327 9.88 24.19 -46.15
CA ASN A 327 10.58 25.50 -46.29
C ASN A 327 11.50 25.87 -45.10
N GLY A 328 12.16 24.86 -44.51
CA GLY A 328 13.05 25.07 -43.33
C GLY A 328 12.33 25.33 -42.01
N LYS A 329 11.04 25.00 -41.96
CA LYS A 329 10.23 24.99 -40.72
C LYS A 329 9.70 23.60 -40.47
N THR A 330 9.83 23.19 -39.24
CA THR A 330 9.18 21.93 -38.75
C THR A 330 7.67 22.11 -38.68
N VAL A 331 6.95 21.33 -39.45
CA VAL A 331 5.48 21.25 -39.42
C VAL A 331 5.11 19.94 -38.73
N VAL A 332 4.28 20.02 -37.69
CA VAL A 332 3.85 18.85 -36.92
C VAL A 332 2.35 18.68 -37.04
N GLU A 333 1.92 17.56 -37.56
CA GLU A 333 0.50 17.20 -37.68
C GLU A 333 0.15 15.99 -36.80
N HIS A 334 -1.13 15.87 -36.45
CA HIS A 334 -1.61 14.71 -35.71
C HIS A 334 -1.74 13.50 -36.64
N ASN A 335 -1.22 12.35 -36.24
CA ASN A 335 -1.52 11.08 -36.90
C ASN A 335 -2.93 10.63 -36.50
N SER A 336 -3.93 11.10 -37.24
CA SER A 336 -5.34 10.88 -36.94
C SER A 336 -5.73 9.41 -36.95
N GLU A 337 -5.09 8.57 -37.78
CA GLU A 337 -5.35 7.14 -37.83
C GLU A 337 -4.91 6.45 -36.54
N ALA A 338 -3.68 6.70 -36.08
CA ALA A 338 -3.16 6.14 -34.85
C ALA A 338 -3.94 6.62 -33.62
N ILE A 339 -4.34 7.90 -33.60
CA ILE A 339 -5.15 8.46 -32.52
C ILE A 339 -6.53 7.81 -32.48
N LEU A 340 -7.21 7.67 -33.61
CA LEU A 340 -8.53 7.03 -33.67
C LEU A 340 -8.45 5.54 -33.30
N HIS A 341 -7.37 4.85 -33.70
CA HIS A 341 -7.14 3.47 -33.30
C HIS A 341 -6.97 3.36 -31.79
N HIS A 342 -6.14 4.21 -31.17
CA HIS A 342 -5.96 4.21 -29.70
C HIS A 342 -7.29 4.50 -28.96
N ASN A 343 -8.06 5.45 -29.47
CA ASN A 343 -9.32 5.86 -28.83
C ASN A 343 -10.36 4.72 -28.73
N LYS A 344 -10.30 3.70 -29.61
CA LYS A 344 -11.19 2.53 -29.52
C LYS A 344 -11.03 1.72 -28.24
N PHE A 345 -9.85 1.77 -27.62
CA PHE A 345 -9.52 0.96 -26.46
C PHE A 345 -9.64 1.71 -25.12
N LEU A 346 -9.95 3.02 -25.16
CA LEU A 346 -10.09 3.83 -23.96
C LEU A 346 -11.26 3.34 -23.08
N GLY A 347 -10.99 3.23 -21.79
CA GLY A 347 -11.95 2.71 -20.81
C GLY A 347 -12.06 1.18 -20.77
N TYR A 348 -11.46 0.47 -21.74
CA TYR A 348 -11.40 -0.97 -21.72
C TYR A 348 -10.25 -1.48 -20.85
N SER A 349 -10.45 -2.67 -20.31
CA SER A 349 -9.41 -3.49 -19.69
C SER A 349 -9.76 -4.97 -19.85
N ALA A 350 -8.77 -5.84 -19.84
CA ALA A 350 -9.00 -7.26 -19.97
C ALA A 350 -8.20 -8.06 -18.95
N ILE A 351 -8.83 -9.14 -18.48
CA ILE A 351 -8.21 -10.12 -17.60
C ILE A 351 -8.39 -11.50 -18.20
N ILE A 352 -7.29 -12.23 -18.35
CA ILE A 352 -7.30 -13.60 -18.82
C ILE A 352 -7.10 -14.55 -17.63
N SER A 353 -7.90 -15.62 -17.56
CA SER A 353 -7.79 -16.63 -16.50
C SER A 353 -7.89 -18.03 -17.07
N ASN A 354 -7.00 -18.93 -16.63
CA ASN A 354 -7.04 -20.35 -17.03
C ASN A 354 -7.97 -21.21 -16.16
N PHE A 355 -8.62 -20.66 -15.13
CA PHE A 355 -9.39 -21.47 -14.19
C PHE A 355 -10.78 -20.93 -13.85
N THR A 356 -11.03 -19.61 -13.92
CA THR A 356 -12.31 -19.05 -13.51
C THR A 356 -13.08 -18.38 -14.66
N ARG A 357 -14.37 -18.71 -14.76
CA ARG A 357 -15.33 -18.04 -15.65
C ARG A 357 -15.97 -16.82 -14.99
N ASN A 358 -15.81 -16.66 -13.67
CA ASN A 358 -16.42 -15.56 -12.93
C ASN A 358 -15.51 -14.31 -12.97
N PRO A 359 -15.95 -13.20 -13.63
CA PRO A 359 -15.16 -11.99 -13.73
C PRO A 359 -14.86 -11.34 -12.37
N SER A 360 -15.78 -11.45 -11.39
CA SER A 360 -15.52 -10.94 -10.04
C SER A 360 -14.35 -11.67 -9.38
N THR A 361 -14.30 -13.02 -9.51
CA THR A 361 -13.19 -13.81 -8.98
C THR A 361 -11.87 -13.48 -9.68
N ALA A 362 -11.90 -13.25 -11.00
CA ALA A 362 -10.72 -12.86 -11.75
C ALA A 362 -10.20 -11.46 -11.38
N MET A 363 -11.09 -10.55 -10.98
CA MET A 363 -10.75 -9.16 -10.64
C MET A 363 -10.20 -9.00 -9.21
N VAL A 364 -10.54 -9.92 -8.29
CA VAL A 364 -10.10 -9.84 -6.88
C VAL A 364 -8.60 -9.62 -6.73
N PRO A 365 -7.69 -10.40 -7.35
CA PRO A 365 -6.26 -10.21 -7.19
C PRO A 365 -5.77 -8.86 -7.70
N PHE A 366 -6.41 -8.31 -8.74
CA PHE A 366 -6.08 -6.98 -9.24
C PHE A 366 -6.44 -5.88 -8.23
N ILE A 367 -7.64 -5.92 -7.66
CA ILE A 367 -8.06 -4.96 -6.62
C ILE A 367 -7.15 -5.06 -5.38
N GLN A 368 -6.78 -6.27 -4.99
CA GLN A 368 -5.85 -6.50 -3.89
C GLN A 368 -4.48 -5.91 -4.17
N ARG A 369 -3.94 -6.15 -5.38
CA ARG A 369 -2.67 -5.60 -5.82
C ARG A 369 -2.68 -4.08 -5.78
N MET A 370 -3.72 -3.43 -6.31
CA MET A 370 -3.86 -1.97 -6.28
C MET A 370 -3.88 -1.43 -4.84
N THR A 371 -4.57 -2.09 -3.93
CA THR A 371 -4.58 -1.71 -2.50
C THR A 371 -3.18 -1.81 -1.90
N ILE A 372 -2.46 -2.89 -2.19
CA ILE A 372 -1.09 -3.10 -1.72
C ILE A 372 -0.14 -2.05 -2.29
N MET A 373 -0.18 -1.84 -3.63
CA MET A 373 0.63 -0.83 -4.30
C MET A 373 0.42 0.56 -3.70
N ASN A 374 -0.83 1.01 -3.60
CA ASN A 374 -1.16 2.32 -3.01
C ASN A 374 -0.63 2.48 -1.58
N MET A 375 -0.66 1.41 -0.78
CA MET A 375 -0.11 1.46 0.58
C MET A 375 1.42 1.57 0.56
N PHE A 376 2.10 0.80 -0.30
CA PHE A 376 3.55 0.84 -0.38
C PHE A 376 4.05 2.12 -1.05
N GLU A 377 3.39 2.61 -2.11
CA GLU A 377 3.72 3.88 -2.77
C GLU A 377 3.63 5.06 -1.80
N ASN A 378 2.53 5.20 -1.08
CA ASN A 378 2.36 6.26 -0.09
C ASN A 378 3.40 6.20 1.04
N MET A 379 3.91 5.02 1.35
CA MET A 379 4.95 4.82 2.37
C MET A 379 6.37 5.07 1.84
N TYR A 380 6.59 4.98 0.51
CA TYR A 380 7.90 5.11 -0.12
C TYR A 380 8.18 6.52 -0.66
N ASN A 381 7.15 7.23 -1.14
CA ASN A 381 7.31 8.53 -1.82
C ASN A 381 7.61 9.71 -0.88
N GLU A 382 7.68 9.46 0.42
CA GLU A 382 7.92 10.52 1.38
C GLU A 382 9.39 10.59 1.77
N TYR A 383 10.01 11.74 1.57
CA TYR A 383 11.36 12.07 2.03
C TYR A 383 11.46 11.89 3.54
N ASP A 384 11.98 10.76 3.96
CA ASP A 384 12.38 10.59 5.35
C ASP A 384 13.54 11.55 5.65
N SER A 385 13.39 12.36 6.68
CA SER A 385 14.38 13.33 7.07
C SER A 385 15.77 12.71 7.25
N SER A 386 16.80 13.48 7.03
CA SER A 386 18.21 13.13 7.23
C SER A 386 18.56 12.61 8.64
N SER A 387 17.62 12.68 9.58
CA SER A 387 17.77 12.15 10.96
C SER A 387 17.54 10.64 11.08
N LEU A 388 16.95 10.00 10.04
CA LEU A 388 16.73 8.55 10.01
C LEU A 388 17.77 7.93 9.08
N ASN A 389 18.65 7.08 9.63
CA ASN A 389 19.65 6.36 8.83
C ASN A 389 19.00 5.19 8.09
N LEU A 390 18.31 5.50 6.99
CA LEU A 390 17.64 4.51 6.14
C LEU A 390 18.55 3.93 5.04
N PHE A 391 19.78 4.45 4.92
CA PHE A 391 20.70 4.13 3.83
C PHE A 391 21.40 2.78 3.94
N SER A 392 21.28 2.05 5.06
CA SER A 392 21.81 0.69 5.15
C SER A 392 20.79 -0.33 4.62
N GLU A 393 21.28 -1.39 3.94
CA GLU A 393 20.43 -2.49 3.46
C GLU A 393 19.58 -3.08 4.60
N VAL A 394 20.16 -3.25 5.79
CA VAL A 394 19.47 -3.79 6.97
C VAL A 394 18.31 -2.89 7.40
N ASN A 395 18.53 -1.58 7.50
CA ASN A 395 17.48 -0.66 7.91
C ASN A 395 16.36 -0.59 6.87
N HIS A 396 16.71 -0.69 5.60
CA HIS A 396 15.76 -0.71 4.51
C HIS A 396 14.87 -1.96 4.54
N LEU A 397 15.46 -3.16 4.68
CA LEU A 397 14.72 -4.41 4.82
C LEU A 397 13.84 -4.43 6.08
N SER A 398 14.34 -3.87 7.16
CA SER A 398 13.60 -3.73 8.42
C SER A 398 12.39 -2.80 8.28
N ARG A 399 12.55 -1.70 7.55
CA ARG A 399 11.45 -0.78 7.24
C ARG A 399 10.37 -1.49 6.42
N ILE A 400 10.74 -2.19 5.34
CA ILE A 400 9.80 -2.97 4.53
C ILE A 400 9.05 -3.98 5.40
N PHE A 401 9.73 -4.65 6.34
CA PHE A 401 9.08 -5.58 7.24
C PHE A 401 8.04 -4.89 8.13
N ILE A 402 8.34 -3.73 8.71
CA ILE A 402 7.36 -2.98 9.52
C ILE A 402 6.17 -2.51 8.67
N GLN A 403 6.43 -2.08 7.44
CA GLN A 403 5.37 -1.73 6.46
C GLN A 403 4.49 -2.93 6.14
N PHE A 404 5.08 -4.11 6.00
CA PHE A 404 4.35 -5.36 5.80
C PHE A 404 3.45 -5.68 7.02
N ILE A 405 3.92 -5.45 8.25
CA ILE A 405 3.08 -5.58 9.45
C ILE A 405 1.92 -4.56 9.44
N ALA A 406 2.19 -3.33 9.02
CA ALA A 406 1.14 -2.32 8.86
C ALA A 406 0.11 -2.72 7.81
N LEU A 407 0.54 -3.33 6.70
CA LEU A 407 -0.34 -3.87 5.67
C LEU A 407 -1.25 -4.98 6.22
N ILE A 408 -0.72 -5.90 7.02
CA ILE A 408 -1.52 -6.95 7.68
C ILE A 408 -2.63 -6.31 8.52
N LEU A 409 -2.29 -5.33 9.35
CA LEU A 409 -3.26 -4.64 10.21
C LEU A 409 -4.33 -3.93 9.38
N ARG A 410 -3.93 -3.27 8.31
CA ARG A 410 -4.82 -2.56 7.41
C ARG A 410 -5.82 -3.52 6.75
N MET A 411 -5.33 -4.61 6.13
CA MET A 411 -6.17 -5.58 5.44
C MET A 411 -7.13 -6.29 6.41
N ALA A 412 -6.64 -6.66 7.61
CA ALA A 412 -7.48 -7.25 8.65
C ALA A 412 -8.58 -6.29 9.14
N SER A 413 -8.27 -5.00 9.26
CA SER A 413 -9.25 -3.98 9.63
C SER A 413 -10.32 -3.79 8.54
N GLU A 414 -9.91 -3.77 7.27
CA GLU A 414 -10.84 -3.68 6.13
C GLU A 414 -11.76 -4.91 6.03
N ASN A 415 -11.26 -6.11 6.39
CA ASN A 415 -12.11 -7.30 6.48
C ASN A 415 -13.23 -7.13 7.53
N ILE A 416 -12.90 -6.60 8.70
CA ILE A 416 -13.92 -6.31 9.73
C ILE A 416 -14.91 -5.26 9.22
N MET A 417 -14.44 -4.22 8.53
CA MET A 417 -15.33 -3.23 7.92
C MET A 417 -16.29 -3.87 6.91
N ASN A 418 -15.79 -4.79 6.08
CA ASN A 418 -16.59 -5.50 5.09
C ASN A 418 -17.63 -6.41 5.76
N ASP A 419 -17.22 -7.22 6.73
CA ASP A 419 -18.09 -8.14 7.47
C ASP A 419 -19.21 -7.40 8.23
N LYS A 420 -18.88 -6.25 8.81
CA LYS A 420 -19.82 -5.37 9.53
C LYS A 420 -20.53 -4.36 8.62
N LYS A 421 -20.29 -4.40 7.31
CA LYS A 421 -20.89 -3.52 6.28
C LYS A 421 -20.60 -2.01 6.52
N LEU A 422 -19.54 -1.67 7.22
CA LEU A 422 -19.12 -0.28 7.41
C LEU A 422 -18.60 0.33 6.11
N ASN A 423 -18.00 -0.47 5.22
CA ASN A 423 -17.51 -0.08 3.91
C ASN A 423 -18.59 0.51 2.97
N LYS A 424 -19.89 0.31 3.28
CA LYS A 424 -21.00 0.93 2.54
C LYS A 424 -21.13 2.44 2.77
N SER A 425 -20.61 2.94 3.88
CA SER A 425 -20.76 4.34 4.31
C SER A 425 -19.45 5.02 4.67
N LEU A 426 -18.36 4.28 4.82
CA LEU A 426 -17.06 4.80 5.26
C LEU A 426 -15.92 4.13 4.50
N THR A 427 -14.97 4.92 4.08
CA THR A 427 -13.62 4.46 3.72
C THR A 427 -12.81 4.20 4.99
N PHE A 428 -11.73 3.47 4.89
CA PHE A 428 -10.84 3.28 6.05
C PHE A 428 -10.23 4.62 6.54
N LYS A 429 -9.92 5.53 5.63
CA LYS A 429 -9.43 6.88 5.98
C LYS A 429 -10.44 7.65 6.84
N GLU A 430 -11.71 7.60 6.48
CA GLU A 430 -12.80 8.22 7.24
C GLU A 430 -12.99 7.52 8.59
N LEU A 431 -12.91 6.19 8.65
CA LEU A 431 -12.95 5.44 9.91
C LEU A 431 -11.83 5.88 10.87
N VAL A 432 -10.60 6.00 10.37
CA VAL A 432 -9.47 6.50 11.18
C VAL A 432 -9.71 7.94 11.63
N ALA A 433 -10.27 8.80 10.77
CA ALA A 433 -10.60 10.20 11.11
C ALA A 433 -11.66 10.26 12.20
N GLU A 434 -12.71 9.43 12.14
CA GLU A 434 -13.73 9.32 13.18
C GLU A 434 -13.13 8.90 14.53
N LEU A 435 -12.32 7.84 14.56
CA LEU A 435 -11.64 7.40 15.78
C LEU A 435 -10.66 8.43 16.32
N ARG A 436 -10.00 9.20 15.44
CA ARG A 436 -9.08 10.28 15.82
C ARG A 436 -9.80 11.44 16.50
N SER A 437 -11.04 11.71 16.13
CA SER A 437 -11.84 12.80 16.69
C SER A 437 -12.26 12.52 18.14
N ILE A 438 -12.35 11.26 18.56
CA ILE A 438 -12.66 10.88 19.94
C ILE A 438 -11.47 11.17 20.84
N LYS A 439 -11.67 12.01 21.85
CA LYS A 439 -10.62 12.41 22.81
C LYS A 439 -10.98 12.02 24.21
N THR A 440 -9.95 11.61 24.94
CA THR A 440 -10.02 11.36 26.37
C THR A 440 -9.21 12.42 27.10
N VAL A 441 -9.84 13.12 28.03
CA VAL A 441 -9.25 14.25 28.79
C VAL A 441 -9.05 13.79 30.23
N SER A 442 -7.80 13.61 30.63
CA SER A 442 -7.44 13.35 32.03
C SER A 442 -7.26 14.65 32.74
N ILE A 443 -8.15 14.98 33.67
CA ILE A 443 -8.09 16.18 34.50
C ILE A 443 -7.46 15.82 35.85
N PRO A 444 -6.41 16.55 36.31
CA PRO A 444 -5.84 16.34 37.64
C PRO A 444 -6.93 16.41 38.71
N LYS A 445 -6.97 15.39 39.59
CA LYS A 445 -7.95 15.22 40.68
C LYS A 445 -9.30 14.58 40.30
N LEU A 446 -9.66 14.39 39.03
CA LEU A 446 -10.76 13.56 38.66
C LEU A 446 -10.29 12.09 38.61
N LYS A 447 -11.08 11.19 39.22
CA LYS A 447 -10.74 9.73 39.26
C LYS A 447 -10.89 9.07 37.91
N LYS A 448 -11.83 9.53 37.09
CA LYS A 448 -12.06 9.04 35.72
C LYS A 448 -11.75 10.14 34.72
N PRO A 449 -11.12 9.82 33.58
CA PRO A 449 -10.97 10.74 32.46
C PRO A 449 -12.35 11.05 31.86
N LEU A 450 -12.52 12.24 31.32
CA LEU A 450 -13.70 12.59 30.54
C LEU A 450 -13.47 12.19 29.10
N GLN A 451 -14.50 11.71 28.42
CA GLN A 451 -14.51 11.39 27.01
C GLN A 451 -15.40 12.37 26.25
N THR A 452 -15.07 12.66 24.98
CA THR A 452 -15.95 13.43 24.10
C THR A 452 -17.22 12.64 23.80
N GLU A 453 -18.34 13.32 23.62
CA GLU A 453 -19.59 12.71 23.18
C GLU A 453 -19.38 11.92 21.86
N LEU A 454 -20.02 10.76 21.77
CA LEU A 454 -19.88 9.85 20.64
C LEU A 454 -21.04 10.01 19.67
N SER A 455 -20.71 10.11 18.38
CA SER A 455 -21.71 10.06 17.32
C SER A 455 -22.19 8.62 17.06
N ASP A 456 -23.36 8.46 16.42
CA ASP A 456 -23.86 7.15 16.01
C ASP A 456 -22.87 6.39 15.11
N THR A 457 -22.14 7.12 14.25
CA THR A 457 -21.09 6.55 13.39
C THR A 457 -19.94 6.01 14.23
N GLN A 458 -19.47 6.77 15.22
CA GLN A 458 -18.41 6.35 16.13
C GLN A 458 -18.83 5.13 16.96
N LEU A 459 -20.05 5.13 17.50
CA LEU A 459 -20.60 3.96 18.21
C LEU A 459 -20.63 2.71 17.34
N ARG A 460 -21.06 2.82 16.09
CA ARG A 460 -21.03 1.70 15.13
C ARG A 460 -19.60 1.18 14.90
N ILE A 461 -18.60 2.07 14.76
CA ILE A 461 -17.20 1.69 14.61
C ILE A 461 -16.70 0.99 15.86
N LEU A 462 -16.89 1.59 17.06
CA LEU A 462 -16.42 1.02 18.32
C LEU A 462 -16.98 -0.39 18.54
N ASN A 463 -18.30 -0.58 18.31
CA ASN A 463 -18.94 -1.87 18.42
C ASN A 463 -18.41 -2.89 17.37
N ALA A 464 -18.14 -2.45 16.14
CA ALA A 464 -17.65 -3.34 15.09
C ALA A 464 -16.27 -3.91 15.41
N PHE A 465 -15.43 -3.13 16.06
CA PHE A 465 -14.06 -3.49 16.44
C PHE A 465 -13.95 -3.98 17.90
N ASN A 466 -15.07 -4.17 18.60
CA ASN A 466 -15.13 -4.57 20.02
C ASN A 466 -14.25 -3.67 20.91
N ILE A 467 -14.35 -2.37 20.72
CA ILE A 467 -13.61 -1.39 21.51
C ILE A 467 -14.50 -0.96 22.68
N ASP A 468 -13.97 -1.09 23.89
CA ASP A 468 -14.69 -0.63 25.10
C ASP A 468 -14.77 0.89 25.14
N TYR A 469 -15.92 1.42 25.51
CA TYR A 469 -16.17 2.85 25.71
C TYR A 469 -17.12 3.06 26.89
N ASP A 470 -16.89 4.16 27.64
CA ASP A 470 -17.80 4.54 28.71
C ASP A 470 -19.07 5.18 28.12
N ILE A 471 -20.23 4.63 28.43
CA ILE A 471 -21.53 5.27 28.20
C ILE A 471 -21.86 5.96 29.52
N GLU A 472 -21.86 7.28 29.57
CA GLU A 472 -22.47 8.03 30.69
C GLU A 472 -23.97 8.12 30.56
#